data_784184a4112463391637da4bdd33e081
#
_entry.id   784184a4112463391637da4bdd33e081
#
_cell.length_a   1.000
_cell.length_b   1.000
_cell.length_c   1.000
_cell.angle_alpha   90.00
_cell.angle_beta   90.00
_cell.angle_gamma   90.00
#
_symmetry.space_group_name_H-M   'P 1'
#
loop_
_entity.id
_entity.type
_entity.pdbx_description
1 polymer ?
#
loop_
_entity_poly.entity_id
_entity_poly.type
_entity_poly.pdbx_seq_one_letter_code
_entity_poly.pdbx_strand_id
1 'polypeptide(L)'
;MPTESRSTVPYTPLSEADDIVRRMQALQIQAPIEIVAIGVSTGGPQALIEVIPYLPANLPVPVVIVQHMPQTFTGALAASLNDKSVLTVVEGQNGQTLEAGLVYIAPGGRQMKVV
;
A
#
# COMPACT_ATOMS: atom_id res chain seq x y z
N MET A 1 -22.64 -5.68 14.42
CA MET A 1 -22.76 -6.24 14.94
C MET A 1 -23.11 -6.41 15.56
N PRO A 2 -22.90 -6.12 15.63
CA PRO A 2 -23.07 -6.34 16.39
C PRO A 2 -22.83 -6.38 16.90
N THR A 3 -22.50 -6.15 17.15
CA THR A 3 -22.16 -6.38 17.71
C THR A 3 -21.96 -6.67 17.98
N GLU A 4 -21.60 -6.74 18.00
CA GLU A 4 -21.33 -7.34 18.31
C GLU A 4 -21.03 -7.60 18.67
N SER A 5 -21.14 -7.59 18.91
CA SER A 5 -20.76 -8.06 19.32
C SER A 5 -20.12 -8.10 19.32
N ARG A 6 -20.52 -7.47 19.80
CA ARG A 6 -19.48 -7.62 19.62
C ARG A 6 -18.70 -8.61 19.89
N SER A 7 -18.21 -8.71 19.68
CA SER A 7 -17.53 -9.90 19.53
C SER A 7 -16.54 -10.22 20.61
N THR A 8 -16.46 -11.43 21.02
CA THR A 8 -15.47 -11.92 21.98
C THR A 8 -14.23 -12.46 21.29
N VAL A 9 -14.18 -12.44 19.98
CA VAL A 9 -13.01 -12.91 19.22
C VAL A 9 -11.91 -11.86 19.32
N PRO A 10 -10.71 -12.23 19.83
CA PRO A 10 -9.63 -11.25 19.90
C PRO A 10 -9.16 -10.84 18.50
N TYR A 11 -8.88 -9.56 18.38
CA TYR A 11 -8.33 -9.01 17.17
C TYR A 11 -6.84 -9.36 17.06
N THR A 12 -6.42 -9.81 15.90
CA THR A 12 -5.01 -10.03 15.61
C THR A 12 -4.61 -9.23 14.38
N PRO A 13 -3.45 -8.55 14.41
CA PRO A 13 -3.01 -7.76 13.26
C PRO A 13 -2.86 -8.57 11.97
N LEU A 14 -2.50 -9.86 12.09
CA LEU A 14 -2.35 -10.72 10.93
C LEU A 14 -3.66 -11.00 10.21
N SER A 15 -4.78 -10.93 10.93
CA SER A 15 -6.09 -11.17 10.33
C SER A 15 -6.64 -9.95 9.59
N GLU A 16 -5.97 -8.81 9.69
CA GLU A 16 -6.46 -7.57 9.09
C GLU A 16 -6.49 -7.65 7.57
N ALA A 17 -5.43 -8.13 6.95
CA ALA A 17 -5.39 -8.30 5.51
C ALA A 17 -6.41 -9.35 5.05
N ASP A 18 -6.53 -10.46 5.78
CA ASP A 18 -7.50 -11.50 5.48
C ASP A 18 -8.93 -10.98 5.61
N ASP A 19 -9.17 -10.13 6.60
CA ASP A 19 -10.48 -9.53 6.82
C ASP A 19 -10.88 -8.63 5.65
N ILE A 20 -9.95 -7.85 5.14
CA ILE A 20 -10.18 -7.00 3.97
C ILE A 20 -10.52 -7.87 2.76
N VAL A 21 -9.77 -8.93 2.53
CA VAL A 21 -10.03 -9.84 1.41
C VAL A 21 -11.42 -10.46 1.54
N ARG A 22 -11.78 -10.93 2.75
CA ARG A 22 -13.09 -11.50 2.97
C ARG A 22 -14.21 -10.50 2.72
N ARG A 23 -14.02 -9.24 3.15
CA ARG A 23 -15.02 -8.19 2.91
C ARG A 23 -15.19 -7.90 1.44
N MET A 24 -14.09 -7.87 0.69
CA MET A 24 -14.15 -7.68 -0.75
C MET A 24 -14.90 -8.82 -1.43
N GLN A 25 -14.63 -10.05 -1.02
CA GLN A 25 -15.33 -11.23 -1.53
C GLN A 25 -16.82 -11.19 -1.19
N ALA A 26 -17.16 -10.81 0.05
CA ALA A 26 -18.53 -10.73 0.50
C ALA A 26 -19.34 -9.66 -0.25
N LEU A 27 -18.68 -8.57 -0.64
CA LEU A 27 -19.30 -7.53 -1.43
C LEU A 27 -19.44 -7.90 -2.90
N GLN A 28 -18.84 -9.02 -3.30
CA GLN A 28 -18.89 -9.51 -4.69
C GLN A 28 -18.47 -8.41 -5.67
N ILE A 29 -17.32 -7.81 -5.40
CA ILE A 29 -16.78 -6.77 -6.26
C ILE A 29 -16.52 -7.39 -7.63
N GLN A 30 -17.25 -6.92 -8.63
CA GLN A 30 -17.16 -7.45 -9.99
C GLN A 30 -16.15 -6.70 -10.86
N ALA A 31 -15.93 -5.42 -10.53
CA ALA A 31 -14.99 -4.61 -11.29
C ALA A 31 -13.56 -5.07 -11.00
N PRO A 32 -12.70 -5.13 -12.02
CA PRO A 32 -11.30 -5.45 -11.79
C PRO A 32 -10.62 -4.36 -10.96
N ILE A 33 -9.67 -4.76 -10.14
CA ILE A 33 -8.84 -3.82 -9.40
C ILE A 33 -7.85 -3.23 -10.39
N GLU A 34 -7.73 -1.91 -10.41
CA GLU A 34 -6.84 -1.21 -11.32
C GLU A 34 -5.65 -0.57 -10.62
N ILE A 35 -5.71 -0.42 -9.31
CA ILE A 35 -4.67 0.24 -8.52
C ILE A 35 -4.79 -0.22 -7.07
N VAL A 36 -3.64 -0.30 -6.40
CA VAL A 36 -3.58 -0.50 -4.94
C VAL A 36 -3.07 0.79 -4.33
N ALA A 37 -3.80 1.33 -3.38
CA ALA A 37 -3.39 2.55 -2.69
C ALA A 37 -3.18 2.23 -1.21
N ILE A 38 -2.04 2.65 -0.68
CA ILE A 38 -1.65 2.41 0.71
C ILE A 38 -1.38 3.76 1.38
N GLY A 39 -2.11 4.03 2.46
CA GLY A 39 -1.88 5.21 3.28
C GLY A 39 -1.32 4.78 4.63
N VAL A 40 -0.20 5.34 5.03
CA VAL A 40 0.46 5.02 6.30
C VAL A 40 0.98 6.28 6.96
N SER A 41 1.18 6.21 8.26
CA SER A 41 1.69 7.32 9.05
C SER A 41 2.70 6.80 10.06
N THR A 42 2.47 7.00 11.36
CA THR A 42 3.37 6.52 12.40
C THR A 42 3.54 5.00 12.30
N GLY A 43 4.78 4.54 12.27
CA GLY A 43 5.09 3.12 12.09
C GLY A 43 4.99 2.67 10.64
N GLY A 44 4.66 3.56 9.71
CA GLY A 44 4.50 3.25 8.30
C GLY A 44 5.75 2.67 7.63
N PRO A 45 6.93 3.30 7.79
CA PRO A 45 8.14 2.75 7.15
C PRO A 45 8.42 1.32 7.58
N GLN A 46 8.23 0.99 8.85
CA GLN A 46 8.42 -0.37 9.34
C GLN A 46 7.38 -1.31 8.72
N ALA A 47 6.13 -0.89 8.66
CA ALA A 47 5.07 -1.69 8.07
C ALA A 47 5.31 -1.90 6.57
N LEU A 48 5.77 -0.89 5.86
CA LEU A 48 6.07 -0.99 4.43
C LEU A 48 7.19 -1.99 4.17
N ILE A 49 8.21 -2.03 5.04
CA ILE A 49 9.31 -3.00 4.92
C ILE A 49 8.77 -4.43 5.10
N GLU A 50 7.72 -4.61 5.85
CA GLU A 50 7.12 -5.93 6.07
C GLU A 50 6.15 -6.35 4.96
N VAL A 51 5.67 -5.42 4.16
CA VAL A 51 4.65 -5.68 3.14
C VAL A 51 5.22 -5.64 1.73
N ILE A 52 5.86 -4.54 1.37
CA ILE A 52 6.24 -4.28 -0.03
C ILE A 52 7.22 -5.32 -0.58
N PRO A 53 8.25 -5.77 0.17
CA PRO A 53 9.18 -6.77 -0.35
C PRO A 53 8.53 -8.10 -0.71
N TYR A 54 7.35 -8.39 -0.17
CA TYR A 54 6.66 -9.65 -0.41
C TYR A 54 5.62 -9.59 -1.51
N LEU A 55 5.46 -8.44 -2.15
CA LEU A 55 4.55 -8.34 -3.29
C LEU A 55 5.13 -9.12 -4.47
N PRO A 56 4.27 -9.84 -5.21
CA PRO A 56 4.76 -10.70 -6.30
C PRO A 56 5.26 -9.89 -7.49
N ALA A 57 6.25 -10.45 -8.19
CA ALA A 57 6.83 -9.80 -9.38
C ALA A 57 5.81 -9.56 -10.48
N ASN A 58 4.78 -10.39 -10.54
CA ASN A 58 3.75 -10.31 -11.59
C ASN A 58 2.50 -9.58 -11.14
N LEU A 59 2.61 -8.70 -10.14
CA LEU A 59 1.48 -7.91 -9.69
C LEU A 59 0.90 -7.12 -10.88
N PRO A 60 -0.39 -7.31 -11.20
CA PRO A 60 -0.93 -6.79 -12.46
C PRO A 60 -1.39 -5.33 -12.39
N VAL A 61 -1.12 -4.64 -11.29
CA VAL A 61 -1.56 -3.26 -11.07
C VAL A 61 -0.45 -2.44 -10.46
N PRO A 62 -0.48 -1.11 -10.64
CA PRO A 62 0.45 -0.24 -9.90
C PRO A 62 0.05 -0.12 -8.44
N VAL A 63 1.04 0.19 -7.60
CA VAL A 63 0.83 0.48 -6.19
C VAL A 63 1.24 1.92 -5.93
N VAL A 64 0.39 2.68 -5.26
CA VAL A 64 0.73 4.04 -4.82
C VAL A 64 0.71 4.09 -3.30
N ILE A 65 1.71 4.75 -2.73
CA ILE A 65 1.89 4.82 -1.28
C ILE A 65 1.95 6.28 -0.87
N VAL A 66 1.18 6.64 0.15
CA VAL A 66 1.30 7.93 0.80
C VAL A 66 1.77 7.67 2.24
N GLN A 67 2.99 8.11 2.53
CA GLN A 67 3.58 8.03 3.85
C GLN A 67 3.76 9.45 4.38
N HIS A 68 3.17 9.72 5.52
CA HIS A 68 3.29 11.05 6.15
C HIS A 68 4.69 11.21 6.73
N MET A 69 5.58 11.85 5.98
CA MET A 69 6.96 12.10 6.39
C MET A 69 7.55 13.27 5.60
N PRO A 70 8.64 13.89 6.10
CA PRO A 70 9.29 14.99 5.38
C PRO A 70 9.79 14.56 4.01
N GLN A 71 9.80 15.52 3.08
CA GLN A 71 10.20 15.29 1.68
C GLN A 71 11.61 14.71 1.57
N THR A 72 12.51 15.12 2.47
CA THR A 72 13.89 14.65 2.43
C THR A 72 14.03 13.16 2.70
N PHE A 73 13.00 12.51 3.25
CA PHE A 73 13.07 11.10 3.60
C PHE A 73 12.31 10.19 2.63
N THR A 74 11.41 10.71 1.80
CA THR A 74 10.62 9.83 0.92
C THR A 74 11.47 9.19 -0.18
N GLY A 75 12.46 9.91 -0.70
CA GLY A 75 13.38 9.33 -1.67
C GLY A 75 14.23 8.22 -1.06
N ALA A 76 14.70 8.41 0.18
CA ALA A 76 15.47 7.38 0.87
C ALA A 76 14.62 6.15 1.18
N LEU A 77 13.36 6.36 1.55
CA LEU A 77 12.44 5.26 1.78
C LEU A 77 12.21 4.47 0.50
N ALA A 78 12.00 5.15 -0.62
CA ALA A 78 11.81 4.49 -1.91
C ALA A 78 13.04 3.66 -2.28
N ALA A 79 14.23 4.21 -2.11
CA ALA A 79 15.47 3.50 -2.41
C ALA A 79 15.64 2.26 -1.53
N SER A 80 15.35 2.39 -0.24
CA SER A 80 15.44 1.28 0.70
C SER A 80 14.46 0.16 0.36
N LEU A 81 13.22 0.51 0.05
CA LEU A 81 12.23 -0.48 -0.34
C LEU A 81 12.58 -1.13 -1.67
N ASN A 82 13.11 -0.34 -2.61
CA ASN A 82 13.50 -0.87 -3.91
C ASN A 82 14.59 -1.95 -3.76
N ASP A 83 15.54 -1.72 -2.87
CA ASP A 83 16.61 -2.68 -2.64
C ASP A 83 16.11 -4.02 -2.08
N LYS A 84 15.01 -3.98 -1.34
CA LYS A 84 14.47 -5.15 -0.66
C LYS A 84 13.34 -5.84 -1.41
N SER A 85 12.88 -5.24 -2.51
CA SER A 85 11.65 -5.67 -3.17
C SER A 85 11.92 -6.26 -4.55
N VAL A 86 11.07 -7.20 -4.96
CA VAL A 86 11.07 -7.74 -6.31
C VAL A 86 10.51 -6.68 -7.28
N LEU A 87 9.50 -5.95 -6.84
CA LEU A 87 8.96 -4.85 -7.63
C LEU A 87 9.90 -3.66 -7.60
N THR A 88 9.84 -2.84 -8.63
CA THR A 88 10.57 -1.58 -8.65
C THR A 88 9.82 -0.54 -7.83
N VAL A 89 10.51 0.09 -6.90
CA VAL A 89 9.95 1.13 -6.03
C VAL A 89 10.62 2.45 -6.35
N VAL A 90 9.82 3.47 -6.63
CA VAL A 90 10.33 4.80 -6.96
C VAL A 90 9.56 5.87 -6.19
N GLU A 91 10.18 7.03 -6.02
CA GLU A 91 9.46 8.22 -5.57
C GLU A 91 8.72 8.77 -6.78
N GLY A 92 7.40 9.01 -6.63
CA GLY A 92 6.57 9.48 -7.72
C GLY A 92 6.95 10.87 -8.20
N GLN A 93 6.69 11.14 -9.47
CA GLN A 93 6.95 12.43 -10.09
C GLN A 93 5.70 12.93 -10.77
N ASN A 94 5.57 14.25 -10.84
CA ASN A 94 4.44 14.88 -11.50
C ASN A 94 4.39 14.46 -12.96
N GLY A 95 3.20 14.08 -13.42
CA GLY A 95 3.01 13.67 -14.82
C GLY A 95 3.44 12.25 -15.14
N GLN A 96 3.90 11.50 -14.15
CA GLN A 96 4.35 10.14 -14.36
C GLN A 96 3.17 9.21 -14.62
N THR A 97 3.29 8.36 -15.64
CA THR A 97 2.29 7.34 -15.93
C THR A 97 2.47 6.16 -14.97
N LEU A 98 1.37 5.71 -14.38
CA LEU A 98 1.41 4.54 -13.50
C LEU A 98 1.45 3.26 -14.34
N GLU A 99 2.34 2.35 -13.95
CA GLU A 99 2.53 1.08 -14.65
C GLU A 99 2.39 -0.08 -13.68
N ALA A 100 1.83 -1.17 -14.16
CA ALA A 100 1.70 -2.39 -13.37
C ALA A 100 3.07 -2.89 -12.92
N GLY A 101 3.14 -3.37 -11.70
CA GLY A 101 4.39 -3.90 -11.15
C GLY A 101 5.33 -2.85 -10.61
N LEU A 102 4.96 -1.59 -10.63
CA LEU A 102 5.74 -0.52 -10.02
C LEU A 102 5.04 0.01 -8.77
N VAL A 103 5.85 0.44 -7.81
CA VAL A 103 5.39 1.03 -6.56
C VAL A 103 5.84 2.49 -6.53
N TYR A 104 4.91 3.39 -6.35
CA TYR A 104 5.16 4.84 -6.38
C TYR A 104 4.90 5.43 -5.00
N ILE A 105 5.92 6.04 -4.40
CA ILE A 105 5.78 6.72 -3.12
C ILE A 105 5.59 8.21 -3.39
N ALA A 106 4.54 8.78 -2.83
CA ALA A 106 4.28 10.21 -2.96
C ALA A 106 5.39 10.99 -2.26
N PRO A 107 5.95 12.02 -2.91
CA PRO A 107 6.95 12.87 -2.26
C PRO A 107 6.37 13.51 -0.99
N GLY A 108 7.17 13.52 0.08
CA GLY A 108 6.76 14.16 1.33
C GLY A 108 6.48 15.64 1.13
N GLY A 109 5.54 16.18 1.90
CA GLY A 109 5.15 17.57 1.80
C GLY A 109 4.29 17.90 0.58
N ARG A 110 3.90 16.91 -0.20
CA ARG A 110 3.06 17.08 -1.37
C ARG A 110 1.93 16.09 -1.36
N GLN A 111 0.91 16.38 -2.13
CA GLN A 111 -0.21 15.47 -2.29
C GLN A 111 -0.10 14.75 -3.63
N MET A 112 -0.41 13.46 -3.62
CA MET A 112 -0.48 12.67 -4.84
C MET A 112 -1.91 12.67 -5.34
N LYS A 113 -2.06 12.93 -6.62
CA LYS A 113 -3.34 12.86 -7.29
C LYS A 113 -3.22 11.93 -8.48
N VAL A 114 -4.08 10.94 -8.55
CA VAL A 114 -4.13 10.00 -9.67
C VAL A 114 -5.29 10.42 -10.58
N VAL A 115 -5.02 10.57 -11.83
CA VAL A 115 -6.04 10.99 -12.80
C VAL A 115 -6.16 9.98 -13.93
#